data_e1e2813b13b0fe0090da58ba26f26e9f
#
_entry.id   e1e2813b13b0fe0090da58ba26f26e9f
#
_cell.length_a   1.000
_cell.length_b   1.000
_cell.length_c   1.000
_cell.angle_alpha   90.00
_cell.angle_beta   90.00
_cell.angle_gamma   90.00
#
_symmetry.space_group_name_H-M   'P 1'
#
loop_
_entity.id
_entity.type
_entity.pdbx_description
1 polymer ?
#
loop_
_entity_poly.entity_id
_entity_poly.type
_entity_poly.pdbx_seq_one_letter_code
_entity_poly.pdbx_strand_id
1 'polypeptide(L)'
;MAPARYSGPMRMFTTYANAHDTMLEAALRPVDLRVAPGAETAATLVLDPARPRQRIDGFGASITQATSYLWHNAMRHPHRALRDLFSVTEGIGISMLRQPVGPSDHVTRPYRFTRRRPDRHLRTLDFRPEEYTILPMVKAAQAMRAQSMGPAASAPDLNIIVSPWSAPWWMKTNFSALGKRPLTRLTGWLRPAAYPVYAEYLARFIETYRRHGLHVFGVTPTNEPDYPQSRWPSMAMSPSQQARFIARFLAPCLRAHGLGDVRIMCWDHNYSTDHYPDGRFVRELYMDPRAFAATAGSAWHYYGGAARTMSDIHRRWPTKGIWVTEASGGDWGPRNWDDALVTMARASSR
;
A
#
# COMPACT_ATOMS: atom_id res chain seq x y z
N MET A 1 -11.73 23.52 33.62
CA MET A 1 -11.17 24.31 32.53
C MET A 1 -12.03 24.04 31.30
N ALA A 2 -12.61 25.08 30.70
CA ALA A 2 -13.29 24.92 29.40
C ALA A 2 -12.26 24.51 28.34
N PRO A 3 -12.58 23.62 27.41
CA PRO A 3 -11.67 23.23 26.35
C PRO A 3 -11.30 24.47 25.53
N ALA A 4 -10.00 24.62 25.23
CA ALA A 4 -9.52 25.71 24.40
C ALA A 4 -10.23 25.62 23.03
N ARG A 5 -10.89 26.71 22.64
CA ARG A 5 -11.53 26.78 21.32
C ARG A 5 -10.43 26.96 20.26
N TYR A 6 -10.41 26.08 19.28
CA TYR A 6 -9.54 26.24 18.13
C TYR A 6 -9.97 27.51 17.37
N SER A 7 -9.06 28.45 17.21
CA SER A 7 -9.30 29.74 16.55
C SER A 7 -8.62 29.85 15.17
N GLY A 8 -7.97 28.78 14.70
CA GLY A 8 -7.34 28.77 13.38
C GLY A 8 -8.34 28.57 12.24
N PRO A 9 -7.96 28.89 10.99
CA PRO A 9 -8.82 28.67 9.84
C PRO A 9 -9.06 27.18 9.61
N MET A 10 -10.30 26.72 9.74
CA MET A 10 -10.72 25.39 9.31
C MET A 10 -11.13 25.43 7.84
N ARG A 11 -10.66 24.44 7.08
CA ARG A 11 -11.11 24.23 5.70
C ARG A 11 -11.91 22.94 5.65
N MET A 12 -13.10 22.98 5.07
CA MET A 12 -13.91 21.83 4.77
C MET A 12 -14.05 21.70 3.26
N PHE A 13 -13.91 20.48 2.75
CA PHE A 13 -14.11 20.17 1.36
C PHE A 13 -15.18 19.09 1.26
N THR A 14 -16.06 19.22 0.29
CA THR A 14 -17.09 18.22 0.02
C THR A 14 -16.93 17.68 -1.39
N THR A 15 -17.17 16.37 -1.52
CA THR A 15 -17.20 15.66 -2.79
C THR A 15 -18.56 15.02 -2.93
N TYR A 16 -19.22 15.19 -4.06
CA TYR A 16 -20.49 14.53 -4.39
C TYR A 16 -20.29 13.63 -5.60
N ALA A 17 -20.94 12.48 -5.61
CA ALA A 17 -21.26 11.80 -6.85
C ALA A 17 -22.63 12.33 -7.33
N ASN A 18 -22.79 12.59 -8.64
CA ASN A 18 -24.07 12.97 -9.15
C ASN A 18 -24.95 11.74 -9.44
N ALA A 19 -26.27 11.95 -9.50
CA ALA A 19 -27.27 10.89 -9.72
C ALA A 19 -27.13 10.14 -11.08
N HIS A 20 -26.22 10.53 -11.94
CA HIS A 20 -26.01 9.96 -13.28
C HIS A 20 -24.70 9.21 -13.40
N ASP A 21 -24.03 8.87 -12.30
CA ASP A 21 -22.75 8.12 -12.28
C ASP A 21 -21.62 8.73 -13.14
N THR A 22 -21.74 9.97 -13.55
CA THR A 22 -20.68 10.65 -14.24
C THR A 22 -19.75 11.32 -13.23
N MET A 23 -18.57 10.76 -13.02
CA MET A 23 -17.48 11.29 -12.18
C MET A 23 -16.99 12.69 -12.59
N LEU A 24 -17.70 13.38 -13.45
CA LEU A 24 -17.19 14.57 -14.12
C LEU A 24 -17.12 15.81 -13.24
N GLU A 25 -17.69 15.80 -12.04
CA GLU A 25 -17.68 16.96 -11.15
C GLU A 25 -17.44 16.66 -9.67
N ALA A 26 -16.82 15.54 -9.33
CA ALA A 26 -16.33 15.29 -7.98
C ALA A 26 -15.11 16.20 -7.68
N ALA A 27 -15.30 17.48 -7.82
CA ALA A 27 -14.33 18.45 -7.36
C ALA A 27 -14.45 18.57 -5.84
N LEU A 28 -13.33 18.52 -5.15
CA LEU A 28 -13.24 18.97 -3.77
C LEU A 28 -13.67 20.44 -3.76
N ARG A 29 -14.93 20.71 -3.42
CA ARG A 29 -15.44 22.06 -3.33
C ARG A 29 -15.19 22.59 -1.92
N PRO A 30 -14.51 23.73 -1.78
CA PRO A 30 -14.40 24.39 -0.48
C PRO A 30 -15.79 24.77 0.03
N VAL A 31 -16.03 24.51 1.29
CA VAL A 31 -17.27 24.92 1.98
C VAL A 31 -16.94 26.06 2.90
N ASP A 32 -17.68 27.15 2.77
CA ASP A 32 -17.61 28.25 3.72
C ASP A 32 -18.19 27.82 5.06
N LEU A 33 -17.32 27.65 6.04
CA LEU A 33 -17.72 27.34 7.41
C LEU A 33 -18.19 28.64 8.08
N ARG A 34 -19.47 28.71 8.39
CA ARG A 34 -20.04 29.79 9.19
C ARG A 34 -20.07 29.36 10.66
N VAL A 35 -19.53 30.19 11.53
CA VAL A 35 -19.72 30.03 12.96
C VAL A 35 -21.10 30.60 13.30
N ALA A 36 -22.05 29.75 13.69
CA ALA A 36 -23.35 30.14 14.17
C ALA A 36 -23.38 30.00 15.70
N PRO A 37 -23.26 31.07 16.49
CA PRO A 37 -23.39 30.99 17.94
C PRO A 37 -24.80 30.52 18.31
N GLY A 38 -24.90 29.52 19.18
CA GLY A 38 -26.19 29.01 19.70
C GLY A 38 -26.92 28.00 18.82
N ALA A 39 -26.35 27.54 17.71
CA ALA A 39 -26.93 26.43 16.94
C ALA A 39 -26.81 25.10 17.72
N GLU A 40 -27.92 24.38 17.87
CA GLU A 40 -27.91 23.00 18.33
C GLU A 40 -27.19 22.15 17.28
N THR A 41 -26.15 21.41 17.72
CA THR A 41 -25.36 20.54 16.83
C THR A 41 -25.79 19.09 17.04
N ALA A 42 -26.09 18.40 15.94
CA ALA A 42 -26.40 16.95 15.94
C ALA A 42 -25.17 16.10 16.33
N ALA A 43 -23.96 16.67 16.23
CA ALA A 43 -22.71 16.01 16.59
C ALA A 43 -21.68 17.05 17.05
N THR A 44 -20.85 16.66 18.01
CA THR A 44 -19.72 17.47 18.49
C THR A 44 -18.42 16.74 18.23
N LEU A 45 -17.48 17.38 17.52
CA LEU A 45 -16.13 16.90 17.35
C LEU A 45 -15.24 17.61 18.39
N VAL A 46 -14.65 16.85 19.31
CA VAL A 46 -13.71 17.36 20.29
C VAL A 46 -12.29 17.03 19.86
N LEU A 47 -11.50 18.06 19.57
CA LEU A 47 -10.06 17.95 19.35
C LEU A 47 -9.34 18.25 20.64
N ASP A 48 -8.59 17.28 21.17
CA ASP A 48 -7.81 17.45 22.41
C ASP A 48 -6.31 17.23 22.10
N PRO A 49 -5.56 18.30 21.78
CA PRO A 49 -4.15 18.21 21.47
C PRO A 49 -3.27 17.79 22.67
N ALA A 50 -3.80 17.89 23.91
CA ALA A 50 -3.09 17.43 25.10
C ALA A 50 -3.13 15.90 25.26
N ARG A 51 -3.98 15.20 24.52
CA ARG A 51 -4.10 13.73 24.54
C ARG A 51 -3.90 13.12 23.16
N PRO A 52 -2.65 13.18 22.62
CA PRO A 52 -2.35 12.57 21.32
C PRO A 52 -2.65 11.06 21.36
N ARG A 53 -3.16 10.54 20.25
CA ARG A 53 -3.44 9.11 20.07
C ARG A 53 -2.25 8.42 19.41
N GLN A 54 -2.43 7.79 18.26
CA GLN A 54 -1.34 7.20 17.49
C GLN A 54 -0.65 8.23 16.59
N ARG A 55 0.62 7.98 16.30
CA ARG A 55 1.32 8.66 15.22
C ARG A 55 0.85 8.07 13.87
N ILE A 56 0.49 8.93 12.94
CA ILE A 56 0.16 8.56 11.56
C ILE A 56 1.40 8.79 10.70
N ASP A 57 1.89 7.74 10.03
CA ASP A 57 3.06 7.84 9.13
C ASP A 57 2.71 8.51 7.79
N GLY A 58 1.45 8.47 7.37
CA GLY A 58 0.96 9.14 6.17
C GLY A 58 -0.32 8.54 5.61
N PHE A 59 -0.83 9.21 4.57
CA PHE A 59 -1.96 8.76 3.77
C PHE A 59 -1.53 8.59 2.32
N GLY A 60 -2.08 7.59 1.63
CA GLY A 60 -1.55 7.24 0.34
C GLY A 60 -2.49 6.56 -0.63
N ALA A 61 -1.92 6.27 -1.79
CA ALA A 61 -2.54 5.54 -2.88
C ALA A 61 -1.51 4.65 -3.59
N SER A 62 -1.91 3.97 -4.65
CA SER A 62 -1.00 3.22 -5.52
C SER A 62 -0.87 3.88 -6.89
N ILE A 63 0.35 3.96 -7.42
CA ILE A 63 0.60 4.23 -8.82
C ILE A 63 0.90 2.89 -9.49
N THR A 64 -0.15 2.24 -9.98
CA THR A 64 -0.03 0.98 -10.71
C THR A 64 0.40 1.21 -12.17
N GLN A 65 0.74 0.15 -12.88
CA GLN A 65 1.07 0.26 -14.31
C GLN A 65 -0.12 0.79 -15.13
N ALA A 66 -1.35 0.40 -14.79
CA ALA A 66 -2.55 0.94 -15.43
C ALA A 66 -2.75 2.43 -15.12
N THR A 67 -2.53 2.86 -13.88
CA THR A 67 -2.59 4.28 -13.48
C THR A 67 -1.59 5.10 -14.27
N SER A 68 -0.34 4.63 -14.34
CA SER A 68 0.71 5.32 -15.09
C SER A 68 0.42 5.37 -16.60
N TYR A 69 -0.13 4.29 -17.16
CA TYR A 69 -0.58 4.27 -18.54
C TYR A 69 -1.64 5.33 -18.82
N LEU A 70 -2.64 5.45 -17.96
CA LEU A 70 -3.68 6.48 -18.09
C LEU A 70 -3.10 7.89 -17.97
N TRP A 71 -2.19 8.10 -17.04
CA TRP A 71 -1.53 9.40 -16.84
C TRP A 71 -0.74 9.83 -18.07
N HIS A 72 0.00 8.92 -18.70
CA HIS A 72 0.80 9.21 -19.89
C HIS A 72 -0.01 9.36 -21.17
N ASN A 73 -1.11 8.59 -21.34
CA ASN A 73 -1.74 8.41 -22.63
C ASN A 73 -3.19 8.90 -22.72
N ALA A 74 -3.89 9.05 -21.61
CA ALA A 74 -5.32 9.30 -21.60
C ALA A 74 -5.76 10.53 -20.81
N MET A 75 -5.00 10.97 -19.82
CA MET A 75 -5.37 12.14 -19.04
C MET A 75 -5.22 13.42 -19.84
N ARG A 76 -6.28 14.23 -19.89
CA ARG A 76 -6.27 15.54 -20.54
C ARG A 76 -5.38 16.56 -19.80
N HIS A 77 -5.31 16.46 -18.47
CA HIS A 77 -4.58 17.38 -17.60
C HIS A 77 -3.71 16.63 -16.58
N PRO A 78 -2.64 15.91 -17.01
CA PRO A 78 -1.86 15.05 -16.12
C PRO A 78 -1.12 15.81 -15.01
N HIS A 79 -0.65 17.02 -15.27
CA HIS A 79 -0.01 17.87 -14.26
C HIS A 79 -1.00 18.36 -13.18
N ARG A 80 -2.23 18.67 -13.57
CA ARG A 80 -3.28 19.05 -12.62
C ARG A 80 -3.60 17.86 -11.68
N ALA A 81 -3.72 16.66 -12.21
CA ALA A 81 -3.95 15.46 -11.40
C ALA A 81 -2.83 15.25 -10.36
N LEU A 82 -1.57 15.43 -10.75
CA LEU A 82 -0.45 15.34 -9.81
C LEU A 82 -0.50 16.43 -8.74
N ARG A 83 -0.82 17.65 -9.11
CA ARG A 83 -0.97 18.76 -8.16
C ARG A 83 -2.10 18.49 -7.18
N ASP A 84 -3.27 18.14 -7.66
CA ASP A 84 -4.47 17.90 -6.84
C ASP A 84 -4.25 16.74 -5.86
N LEU A 85 -3.41 15.74 -6.20
CA LEU A 85 -3.09 14.60 -5.35
C LEU A 85 -1.89 14.85 -4.42
N PHE A 86 -0.80 15.44 -4.88
CA PHE A 86 0.48 15.44 -4.17
C PHE A 86 0.92 16.79 -3.63
N SER A 87 0.40 17.92 -4.14
CA SER A 87 0.71 19.22 -3.55
C SER A 87 0.17 19.33 -2.12
N VAL A 88 0.99 19.80 -1.19
CA VAL A 88 0.58 20.05 0.20
C VAL A 88 -0.16 21.36 0.39
N THR A 89 -0.06 22.27 -0.59
CA THR A 89 -0.68 23.60 -0.54
C THR A 89 -1.92 23.72 -1.41
N GLU A 90 -1.94 23.03 -2.56
CA GLU A 90 -3.03 23.13 -3.55
C GLU A 90 -3.81 21.82 -3.72
N GLY A 91 -3.35 20.71 -3.15
CA GLY A 91 -3.94 19.39 -3.25
C GLY A 91 -4.22 18.73 -1.91
N ILE A 92 -4.48 17.42 -1.94
CA ILE A 92 -4.73 16.62 -0.72
C ILE A 92 -3.45 16.14 -0.04
N GLY A 93 -2.28 16.35 -0.63
CA GLY A 93 -0.98 16.13 -0.01
C GLY A 93 -0.65 14.67 0.27
N ILE A 94 -0.96 13.74 -0.65
CA ILE A 94 -0.57 12.33 -0.51
C ILE A 94 0.91 12.21 -0.16
N SER A 95 1.24 11.50 0.91
CA SER A 95 2.58 11.34 1.47
C SER A 95 3.10 9.90 1.43
N MET A 96 2.26 8.94 1.05
CA MET A 96 2.64 7.53 0.91
C MET A 96 2.19 6.96 -0.42
N LEU A 97 3.00 6.04 -0.96
CA LEU A 97 2.62 5.21 -2.10
C LEU A 97 2.79 3.74 -1.75
N ARG A 98 1.88 2.90 -2.25
CA ARG A 98 2.08 1.45 -2.28
C ARG A 98 2.32 1.00 -3.71
N GLN A 99 3.53 0.52 -3.96
CA GLN A 99 3.99 0.16 -5.30
C GLN A 99 4.08 -1.35 -5.48
N PRO A 100 3.44 -1.91 -6.52
CA PRO A 100 3.62 -3.31 -6.87
C PRO A 100 5.06 -3.63 -7.24
N VAL A 101 5.59 -4.76 -6.80
CA VAL A 101 6.84 -5.32 -7.32
C VAL A 101 6.52 -6.27 -8.45
N GLY A 102 6.61 -5.79 -9.67
CA GLY A 102 6.16 -6.49 -10.87
C GLY A 102 4.65 -6.32 -11.14
N PRO A 103 4.07 -7.14 -12.04
CA PRO A 103 2.69 -6.99 -12.43
C PRO A 103 1.73 -7.34 -11.31
N SER A 104 0.72 -6.50 -11.10
CA SER A 104 -0.44 -6.71 -10.23
C SER A 104 -1.66 -7.14 -11.05
N ASP A 105 -2.85 -7.05 -10.48
CA ASP A 105 -4.14 -7.12 -11.16
C ASP A 105 -4.47 -5.85 -11.96
N HIS A 106 -3.81 -4.73 -11.66
CA HIS A 106 -3.97 -3.44 -12.35
C HIS A 106 -2.85 -3.21 -13.39
N VAL A 107 -2.82 -4.03 -14.44
CA VAL A 107 -1.87 -3.89 -15.55
C VAL A 107 -2.60 -3.91 -16.89
N THR A 108 -2.14 -3.09 -17.84
CA THR A 108 -2.67 -3.09 -19.20
C THR A 108 -2.05 -4.20 -20.05
N ARG A 109 -0.84 -4.64 -19.71
CA ARG A 109 -0.12 -5.72 -20.38
C ARG A 109 0.71 -6.52 -19.38
N PRO A 110 0.71 -7.86 -19.46
CA PRO A 110 1.60 -8.68 -18.63
C PRO A 110 3.07 -8.36 -18.92
N TYR A 111 3.85 -8.13 -17.87
CA TYR A 111 5.29 -7.93 -17.94
C TYR A 111 6.02 -8.76 -16.89
N ARG A 112 7.32 -8.77 -16.94
CA ARG A 112 8.18 -9.47 -15.96
C ARG A 112 9.56 -8.83 -15.91
N PHE A 113 10.21 -8.98 -14.78
CA PHE A 113 11.59 -8.51 -14.61
C PHE A 113 12.64 -9.60 -14.83
N THR A 114 12.23 -10.87 -14.96
CA THR A 114 13.11 -12.01 -15.20
C THR A 114 12.83 -12.62 -16.57
N ARG A 115 13.87 -13.19 -17.18
CA ARG A 115 13.72 -13.91 -18.46
C ARG A 115 12.87 -15.18 -18.31
N ARG A 116 12.56 -15.82 -19.45
CA ARG A 116 11.76 -17.06 -19.51
C ARG A 116 12.49 -18.28 -18.91
N ARG A 117 13.81 -18.20 -18.70
CA ARG A 117 14.61 -19.27 -18.08
C ARG A 117 14.85 -18.93 -16.60
N PRO A 118 14.92 -19.96 -15.71
CA PRO A 118 15.33 -19.76 -14.34
C PRO A 118 16.73 -19.12 -14.25
N ASP A 119 16.86 -18.08 -13.42
CA ASP A 119 18.12 -17.38 -13.19
C ASP A 119 18.35 -17.21 -11.69
N ARG A 120 18.97 -18.22 -11.09
CA ARG A 120 19.22 -18.26 -9.64
C ARG A 120 20.18 -17.16 -9.14
N HIS A 121 20.91 -16.53 -10.02
CA HIS A 121 21.83 -15.44 -9.70
C HIS A 121 21.30 -14.06 -10.08
N LEU A 122 20.08 -13.99 -10.63
CA LEU A 122 19.42 -12.77 -11.09
C LEU A 122 20.31 -11.92 -12.03
N ARG A 123 21.15 -12.59 -12.85
CA ARG A 123 22.05 -11.91 -13.83
C ARG A 123 21.30 -11.24 -14.96
N THR A 124 20.09 -11.72 -15.23
CA THR A 124 19.23 -11.23 -16.33
C THR A 124 18.03 -10.44 -15.81
N LEU A 125 18.09 -10.01 -14.53
CA LEU A 125 17.07 -9.17 -13.94
C LEU A 125 17.04 -7.82 -14.67
N ASP A 126 15.86 -7.38 -15.07
CA ASP A 126 15.66 -6.20 -15.89
C ASP A 126 14.46 -5.40 -15.39
N PHE A 127 14.71 -4.29 -14.72
CA PHE A 127 13.69 -3.40 -14.20
C PHE A 127 13.27 -2.28 -15.18
N ARG A 128 13.75 -2.27 -16.43
CA ARG A 128 13.34 -1.29 -17.44
C ARG A 128 11.82 -1.20 -17.63
N PRO A 129 11.02 -2.29 -17.55
CA PRO A 129 9.57 -2.13 -17.56
C PRO A 129 9.04 -1.19 -16.47
N GLU A 130 9.61 -1.24 -15.27
CA GLU A 130 9.28 -0.34 -14.16
C GLU A 130 9.79 1.08 -14.41
N GLU A 131 11.07 1.18 -14.81
CA GLU A 131 11.77 2.45 -15.01
C GLU A 131 11.13 3.31 -16.12
N TYR A 132 10.58 2.68 -17.17
CA TYR A 132 9.96 3.40 -18.29
C TYR A 132 8.45 3.60 -18.14
N THR A 133 7.78 2.84 -17.28
CA THR A 133 6.32 2.96 -17.15
C THR A 133 5.90 3.64 -15.84
N ILE A 134 6.29 3.12 -14.70
CA ILE A 134 5.77 3.54 -13.40
C ILE A 134 6.62 4.66 -12.78
N LEU A 135 7.96 4.49 -12.77
CA LEU A 135 8.87 5.44 -12.13
C LEU A 135 8.76 6.89 -12.64
N PRO A 136 8.48 7.18 -13.93
CA PRO A 136 8.29 8.57 -14.36
C PRO A 136 7.16 9.28 -13.60
N MET A 137 6.02 8.61 -13.40
CA MET A 137 4.90 9.19 -12.65
C MET A 137 5.22 9.30 -11.15
N VAL A 138 5.88 8.30 -10.56
CA VAL A 138 6.29 8.34 -9.15
C VAL A 138 7.26 9.49 -8.89
N LYS A 139 8.23 9.70 -9.77
CA LYS A 139 9.17 10.83 -9.69
C LYS A 139 8.47 12.18 -9.87
N ALA A 140 7.51 12.27 -10.79
CA ALA A 140 6.72 13.48 -10.98
C ALA A 140 5.85 13.79 -9.75
N ALA A 141 5.28 12.77 -9.11
CA ALA A 141 4.56 12.92 -7.85
C ALA A 141 5.46 13.43 -6.71
N GLN A 142 6.66 12.85 -6.56
CA GLN A 142 7.65 13.31 -5.59
C GLN A 142 8.06 14.75 -5.85
N ALA A 143 8.36 15.12 -7.10
CA ALA A 143 8.74 16.47 -7.47
C ALA A 143 7.63 17.49 -7.17
N MET A 144 6.37 17.17 -7.51
CA MET A 144 5.21 18.00 -7.21
C MET A 144 5.06 18.26 -5.71
N ARG A 145 5.22 17.22 -4.90
CA ARG A 145 5.17 17.33 -3.46
C ARG A 145 6.31 18.20 -2.91
N ALA A 146 7.55 17.93 -3.31
CA ALA A 146 8.72 18.68 -2.89
C ALA A 146 8.62 20.18 -3.24
N GLN A 147 8.16 20.51 -4.46
CA GLN A 147 7.94 21.90 -4.88
C GLN A 147 6.92 22.62 -3.99
N SER A 148 5.85 21.95 -3.59
CA SER A 148 4.80 22.54 -2.76
C SER A 148 5.18 22.69 -1.28
N MET A 149 6.19 21.99 -0.81
CA MET A 149 6.70 22.11 0.57
C MET A 149 7.69 23.28 0.76
N GLY A 150 8.26 23.78 -0.32
CA GLY A 150 9.23 24.87 -0.30
C GLY A 150 10.66 24.44 0.12
N PRO A 151 11.62 25.36 0.08
CA PRO A 151 13.05 25.06 0.27
C PRO A 151 13.46 24.64 1.67
N ALA A 152 12.61 24.83 2.67
CA ALA A 152 12.87 24.44 4.07
C ALA A 152 12.52 22.95 4.36
N ALA A 153 11.94 22.24 3.40
CA ALA A 153 11.60 20.84 3.58
C ALA A 153 12.85 19.97 3.55
N SER A 154 13.16 19.34 4.68
CA SER A 154 14.21 18.32 4.78
C SER A 154 13.72 17.02 4.16
N ALA A 155 14.35 16.56 3.08
CA ALA A 155 14.22 15.26 2.41
C ALA A 155 12.86 14.92 1.76
N PRO A 156 12.85 14.00 0.78
CA PRO A 156 11.65 13.64 0.04
C PRO A 156 10.65 12.95 0.97
N ASP A 157 9.56 13.62 1.21
CA ASP A 157 8.52 13.22 2.16
C ASP A 157 7.47 12.29 1.52
N LEU A 158 7.85 11.60 0.45
CA LEU A 158 7.03 10.57 -0.19
C LEU A 158 7.54 9.19 0.20
N ASN A 159 6.86 8.55 1.13
CA ASN A 159 7.19 7.21 1.61
C ASN A 159 6.63 6.15 0.67
N ILE A 160 7.41 5.13 0.34
CA ILE A 160 6.99 4.07 -0.58
C ILE A 160 7.01 2.73 0.14
N ILE A 161 5.86 2.04 0.15
CA ILE A 161 5.74 0.64 0.52
C ILE A 161 5.77 -0.17 -0.77
N VAL A 162 6.65 -1.17 -0.87
CA VAL A 162 6.70 -2.06 -2.01
C VAL A 162 6.08 -3.42 -1.67
N SER A 163 5.21 -3.92 -2.53
CA SER A 163 4.47 -5.17 -2.31
C SER A 163 4.42 -6.02 -3.59
N PRO A 164 5.00 -7.22 -3.58
CA PRO A 164 4.93 -8.12 -4.72
C PRO A 164 3.62 -8.92 -4.73
N TRP A 165 2.95 -9.00 -5.88
CA TRP A 165 1.82 -9.91 -6.07
C TRP A 165 2.30 -11.35 -6.23
N SER A 166 3.44 -11.56 -6.87
CA SER A 166 4.00 -12.89 -7.11
C SER A 166 5.51 -12.84 -7.24
N ALA A 167 6.17 -13.86 -6.73
CA ALA A 167 7.55 -14.16 -7.10
C ALA A 167 7.62 -14.56 -8.60
N PRO A 168 8.80 -14.46 -9.24
CA PRO A 168 9.04 -15.02 -10.55
C PRO A 168 8.57 -16.48 -10.66
N TRP A 169 7.95 -16.84 -11.77
CA TRP A 169 7.24 -18.10 -11.99
C TRP A 169 8.04 -19.36 -11.59
N TRP A 170 9.35 -19.37 -11.83
CA TRP A 170 10.23 -20.50 -11.55
C TRP A 170 10.60 -20.66 -10.07
N MET A 171 10.32 -19.64 -9.25
CA MET A 171 10.49 -19.69 -7.79
C MET A 171 9.30 -20.36 -7.08
N LYS A 172 8.22 -20.63 -7.80
CA LYS A 172 6.97 -21.14 -7.23
C LYS A 172 6.75 -22.61 -7.53
N THR A 173 5.97 -23.29 -6.69
CA THR A 173 5.66 -24.71 -6.81
C THR A 173 4.85 -25.06 -8.04
N ASN A 174 4.00 -24.14 -8.49
CA ASN A 174 3.16 -24.33 -9.68
C ASN A 174 3.82 -23.87 -10.98
N PHE A 175 5.03 -23.36 -10.95
CA PHE A 175 5.75 -22.82 -12.12
C PHE A 175 4.92 -21.82 -12.94
N SER A 176 4.19 -20.93 -12.26
CA SER A 176 3.36 -19.89 -12.88
C SER A 176 3.44 -18.60 -12.08
N ALA A 177 3.31 -17.45 -12.74
CA ALA A 177 3.10 -16.17 -12.08
C ALA A 177 1.73 -16.13 -11.38
N LEU A 178 0.74 -16.82 -11.92
CA LEU A 178 -0.59 -16.94 -11.32
C LEU A 178 -0.54 -17.71 -10.00
N GLY A 179 -1.41 -17.37 -9.08
CA GLY A 179 -1.53 -18.05 -7.79
C GLY A 179 -2.11 -19.45 -7.88
N LYS A 180 -3.02 -19.67 -8.84
CA LYS A 180 -3.54 -20.98 -9.21
C LYS A 180 -3.41 -21.19 -10.72
N ARG A 181 -3.00 -22.37 -11.14
CA ARG A 181 -3.06 -22.72 -12.56
C ARG A 181 -4.52 -22.93 -13.00
N PRO A 182 -4.95 -22.32 -14.10
CA PRO A 182 -6.36 -22.38 -14.52
C PRO A 182 -6.87 -23.81 -14.70
N LEU A 183 -6.11 -24.70 -15.34
CA LEU A 183 -6.53 -26.06 -15.65
C LEU A 183 -6.36 -27.04 -14.46
N THR A 184 -5.22 -27.00 -13.78
CA THR A 184 -4.90 -27.96 -12.71
C THR A 184 -5.29 -27.47 -11.32
N ARG A 185 -5.66 -26.20 -11.18
CA ARG A 185 -5.91 -25.51 -9.92
C ARG A 185 -4.77 -25.60 -8.88
N LEU A 186 -3.58 -26.02 -9.31
CA LEU A 186 -2.42 -26.15 -8.47
C LEU A 186 -2.01 -24.79 -7.90
N THR A 187 -1.99 -24.68 -6.58
CA THR A 187 -1.59 -23.47 -5.86
C THR A 187 -0.09 -23.22 -5.93
N GLY A 188 0.28 -21.99 -6.20
CA GLY A 188 1.67 -21.53 -6.28
C GLY A 188 2.18 -21.00 -4.96
N TRP A 189 2.95 -21.82 -4.26
CA TRP A 189 3.69 -21.46 -3.05
C TRP A 189 5.11 -21.07 -3.40
N LEU A 190 5.70 -20.14 -2.65
CA LEU A 190 7.13 -19.88 -2.76
C LEU A 190 7.93 -21.10 -2.29
N ARG A 191 8.79 -21.65 -3.16
CA ARG A 191 9.61 -22.83 -2.81
C ARG A 191 10.69 -22.42 -1.79
N PRO A 192 10.92 -23.22 -0.72
CA PRO A 192 11.96 -22.92 0.27
C PRO A 192 13.35 -22.71 -0.35
N ALA A 193 13.71 -23.49 -1.38
CA ALA A 193 14.97 -23.32 -2.11
C ALA A 193 15.10 -22.01 -2.87
N ALA A 194 14.01 -21.27 -3.07
CA ALA A 194 14.00 -19.97 -3.73
C ALA A 194 14.05 -18.80 -2.75
N TYR A 195 13.94 -19.03 -1.44
CA TYR A 195 13.91 -17.94 -0.45
C TYR A 195 15.12 -16.99 -0.53
N PRO A 196 16.37 -17.46 -0.63
CA PRO A 196 17.51 -16.54 -0.77
C PRO A 196 17.41 -15.65 -2.01
N VAL A 197 17.07 -16.26 -3.15
CA VAL A 197 16.99 -15.55 -4.43
C VAL A 197 15.79 -14.58 -4.47
N TYR A 198 14.69 -14.94 -3.79
CA TYR A 198 13.54 -14.05 -3.71
C TYR A 198 13.83 -12.83 -2.80
N ALA A 199 14.55 -13.02 -1.71
CA ALA A 199 15.01 -11.91 -0.86
C ALA A 199 15.92 -10.97 -1.65
N GLU A 200 16.87 -11.51 -2.41
CA GLU A 200 17.76 -10.76 -3.32
C GLU A 200 16.98 -9.99 -4.40
N TYR A 201 15.94 -10.62 -4.98
CA TYR A 201 15.06 -9.99 -5.96
C TYR A 201 14.37 -8.74 -5.38
N LEU A 202 13.84 -8.83 -4.15
CA LEU A 202 13.20 -7.71 -3.46
C LEU A 202 14.22 -6.61 -3.11
N ALA A 203 15.40 -6.99 -2.62
CA ALA A 203 16.45 -6.03 -2.28
C ALA A 203 16.88 -5.22 -3.51
N ARG A 204 17.13 -5.86 -4.65
CA ARG A 204 17.49 -5.18 -5.91
C ARG A 204 16.40 -4.28 -6.47
N PHE A 205 15.13 -4.65 -6.28
CA PHE A 205 14.01 -3.77 -6.64
C PHE A 205 14.03 -2.49 -5.78
N ILE A 206 14.21 -2.63 -4.47
CA ILE A 206 14.32 -1.51 -3.53
C ILE A 206 15.51 -0.62 -3.88
N GLU A 207 16.68 -1.20 -4.18
CA GLU A 207 17.84 -0.45 -4.64
C GLU A 207 17.59 0.34 -5.92
N THR A 208 16.78 -0.22 -6.84
CA THR A 208 16.40 0.49 -8.07
C THR A 208 15.63 1.76 -7.74
N TYR A 209 14.63 1.69 -6.87
CA TYR A 209 13.91 2.87 -6.40
C TYR A 209 14.84 3.89 -5.72
N ARG A 210 15.74 3.43 -4.85
CA ARG A 210 16.73 4.31 -4.17
C ARG A 210 17.71 4.97 -5.14
N ARG A 211 18.17 4.28 -6.17
CA ARG A 211 19.00 4.89 -7.22
C ARG A 211 18.28 6.01 -7.98
N HIS A 212 16.96 5.98 -8.03
CA HIS A 212 16.14 7.06 -8.57
C HIS A 212 15.79 8.16 -7.55
N GLY A 213 16.40 8.15 -6.36
CA GLY A 213 16.17 9.14 -5.31
C GLY A 213 14.84 8.97 -4.58
N LEU A 214 14.24 7.79 -4.62
CA LEU A 214 12.95 7.49 -4.00
C LEU A 214 13.14 6.79 -2.65
N HIS A 215 12.41 7.22 -1.63
CA HIS A 215 12.49 6.65 -0.29
C HIS A 215 11.57 5.44 -0.15
N VAL A 216 12.15 4.24 -0.09
CA VAL A 216 11.39 3.02 0.23
C VAL A 216 11.28 2.88 1.74
N PHE A 217 10.09 3.13 2.24
CA PHE A 217 9.71 3.11 3.65
C PHE A 217 9.54 1.68 4.18
N GLY A 218 8.98 0.79 3.35
CA GLY A 218 8.71 -0.57 3.79
C GLY A 218 8.48 -1.55 2.64
N VAL A 219 8.47 -2.83 3.00
CA VAL A 219 8.23 -3.95 2.10
C VAL A 219 7.33 -4.99 2.75
N THR A 220 6.39 -5.54 1.98
CA THR A 220 5.66 -6.75 2.36
C THR A 220 6.22 -7.96 1.62
N PRO A 221 6.24 -9.17 2.21
CA PRO A 221 6.75 -10.37 1.52
C PRO A 221 5.94 -10.78 0.31
N THR A 222 4.64 -10.57 0.34
CA THR A 222 3.70 -10.79 -0.77
C THR A 222 2.35 -10.15 -0.48
N ASN A 223 1.70 -9.66 -1.52
CA ASN A 223 0.29 -9.26 -1.50
C ASN A 223 -0.58 -10.50 -1.29
N GLU A 224 -1.56 -10.41 -0.40
CA GLU A 224 -2.65 -11.37 -0.16
C GLU A 224 -2.22 -12.85 -0.14
N PRO A 225 -1.39 -13.27 0.83
CA PRO A 225 -0.80 -14.61 0.87
C PRO A 225 -1.83 -15.75 1.00
N ASP A 226 -3.07 -15.45 1.37
CA ASP A 226 -4.16 -16.41 1.50
C ASP A 226 -5.16 -16.37 0.33
N TYR A 227 -4.90 -15.55 -0.69
CA TYR A 227 -5.81 -15.38 -1.83
C TYR A 227 -5.14 -15.68 -3.19
N PRO A 228 -4.66 -16.91 -3.42
CA PRO A 228 -4.05 -17.27 -4.70
C PRO A 228 -5.09 -17.31 -5.84
N GLN A 229 -4.87 -16.51 -6.88
CA GLN A 229 -5.78 -16.33 -8.01
C GLN A 229 -5.30 -16.98 -9.31
N SER A 230 -6.23 -17.28 -10.21
CA SER A 230 -5.94 -17.77 -11.57
C SER A 230 -6.04 -16.68 -12.66
N ARG A 231 -6.48 -15.47 -12.30
CA ARG A 231 -6.68 -14.36 -13.26
C ARG A 231 -5.51 -13.38 -13.28
N TRP A 232 -4.82 -13.19 -12.16
CA TRP A 232 -3.70 -12.27 -12.03
C TRP A 232 -2.55 -12.87 -11.23
N PRO A 233 -1.36 -12.27 -11.25
CA PRO A 233 -0.23 -12.71 -10.45
C PRO A 233 -0.59 -12.73 -8.97
N SER A 234 -0.32 -13.84 -8.30
CA SER A 234 -0.48 -13.98 -6.86
C SER A 234 0.32 -15.17 -6.35
N MET A 235 0.57 -15.26 -5.05
CA MET A 235 1.40 -16.29 -4.45
C MET A 235 0.91 -16.61 -3.04
N ALA A 236 0.73 -17.89 -2.76
CA ALA A 236 0.39 -18.33 -1.41
C ALA A 236 1.62 -18.38 -0.50
N MET A 237 1.39 -18.04 0.78
CA MET A 237 2.41 -18.12 1.83
C MET A 237 1.73 -18.35 3.19
N SER A 238 2.09 -19.40 3.91
CA SER A 238 1.56 -19.62 5.26
C SER A 238 2.26 -18.73 6.30
N PRO A 239 1.72 -18.57 7.52
CA PRO A 239 2.38 -17.82 8.59
C PRO A 239 3.79 -18.31 8.87
N SER A 240 3.99 -19.62 8.96
CA SER A 240 5.29 -20.23 9.23
C SER A 240 6.29 -20.05 8.07
N GLN A 241 5.82 -20.10 6.83
CA GLN A 241 6.65 -19.82 5.64
C GLN A 241 7.06 -18.36 5.61
N GLN A 242 6.12 -17.43 5.86
CA GLN A 242 6.41 -16.01 5.88
C GLN A 242 7.34 -15.64 7.04
N ALA A 243 7.11 -16.19 8.23
CA ALA A 243 7.99 -16.03 9.38
C ALA A 243 9.43 -16.48 9.07
N ARG A 244 9.58 -17.69 8.53
CA ARG A 244 10.89 -18.23 8.14
C ARG A 244 11.56 -17.39 7.06
N PHE A 245 10.81 -16.96 6.05
CA PHE A 245 11.32 -16.11 4.97
C PHE A 245 11.81 -14.76 5.51
N ILE A 246 11.01 -14.09 6.31
CA ILE A 246 11.36 -12.80 6.92
C ILE A 246 12.61 -12.95 7.80
N ALA A 247 12.58 -13.86 8.76
CA ALA A 247 13.60 -13.96 9.80
C ALA A 247 14.98 -14.40 9.26
N ARG A 248 14.98 -15.34 8.31
CA ARG A 248 16.20 -16.03 7.88
C ARG A 248 16.75 -15.56 6.53
N PHE A 249 15.93 -14.87 5.74
CA PHE A 249 16.32 -14.50 4.38
C PHE A 249 16.10 -13.02 4.10
N LEU A 250 14.89 -12.49 4.22
CA LEU A 250 14.60 -11.11 3.82
C LEU A 250 15.33 -10.08 4.71
N ALA A 251 15.16 -10.16 6.02
CA ALA A 251 15.79 -9.20 6.93
C ALA A 251 17.33 -9.23 6.89
N PRO A 252 18.00 -10.40 6.88
CA PRO A 252 19.45 -10.45 6.68
C PRO A 252 19.88 -9.91 5.32
N CYS A 253 19.16 -10.22 4.24
CA CYS A 253 19.45 -9.74 2.89
C CYS A 253 19.36 -8.21 2.82
N LEU A 254 18.28 -7.62 3.33
CA LEU A 254 18.12 -6.16 3.36
C LEU A 254 19.29 -5.50 4.12
N ARG A 255 19.68 -6.03 5.27
CA ARG A 255 20.85 -5.50 6.00
C ARG A 255 22.15 -5.61 5.20
N ALA A 256 22.38 -6.73 4.51
CA ALA A 256 23.57 -6.92 3.68
C ALA A 256 23.65 -5.94 2.51
N HIS A 257 22.49 -5.47 2.01
CA HIS A 257 22.36 -4.45 0.97
C HIS A 257 22.34 -2.99 1.50
N GLY A 258 22.59 -2.78 2.80
CA GLY A 258 22.47 -1.43 3.39
C GLY A 258 21.04 -0.89 3.45
N LEU A 259 20.05 -1.79 3.38
CA LEU A 259 18.60 -1.49 3.40
C LEU A 259 17.97 -1.81 4.76
N GLY A 260 18.75 -1.79 5.85
CA GLY A 260 18.29 -2.18 7.18
C GLY A 260 17.25 -1.23 7.80
N ASP A 261 17.07 -0.04 7.23
CA ASP A 261 16.04 0.94 7.58
C ASP A 261 14.67 0.64 6.94
N VAL A 262 14.60 -0.22 5.91
CA VAL A 262 13.35 -0.60 5.26
C VAL A 262 12.53 -1.49 6.20
N ARG A 263 11.34 -1.03 6.54
CA ARG A 263 10.41 -1.75 7.43
C ARG A 263 9.84 -2.98 6.77
N ILE A 264 9.93 -4.14 7.41
CA ILE A 264 9.26 -5.34 6.94
C ILE A 264 7.89 -5.42 7.61
N MET A 265 6.84 -5.47 6.80
CA MET A 265 5.45 -5.58 7.24
C MET A 265 4.93 -6.96 6.88
N CYS A 266 4.45 -7.72 7.86
CA CYS A 266 3.91 -9.05 7.60
C CYS A 266 2.43 -9.00 7.19
N TRP A 267 1.91 -10.12 6.70
CA TRP A 267 0.53 -10.34 6.28
C TRP A 267 0.20 -9.68 4.94
N ASP A 268 -0.22 -8.41 4.91
CA ASP A 268 -0.65 -7.67 3.71
C ASP A 268 -1.94 -8.23 3.09
N HIS A 269 -2.98 -8.40 3.93
CA HIS A 269 -4.28 -8.96 3.56
C HIS A 269 -5.40 -8.53 4.52
N ASN A 270 -6.61 -9.02 4.32
CA ASN A 270 -7.82 -8.68 5.04
C ASN A 270 -7.71 -8.81 6.57
N TYR A 271 -8.55 -8.08 7.29
CA TYR A 271 -8.65 -8.21 8.76
C TYR A 271 -9.00 -9.63 9.19
N SER A 272 -9.73 -10.35 8.35
CA SER A 272 -10.14 -11.74 8.54
C SER A 272 -10.29 -12.42 7.18
N THR A 273 -9.88 -13.68 7.10
CA THR A 273 -10.17 -14.59 5.97
C THR A 273 -10.71 -15.91 6.51
N ASP A 274 -11.23 -16.75 5.63
CA ASP A 274 -11.78 -18.06 6.04
C ASP A 274 -10.72 -18.96 6.71
N HIS A 275 -9.48 -18.93 6.24
CA HIS A 275 -8.39 -19.72 6.81
C HIS A 275 -7.73 -19.05 8.03
N TYR A 276 -7.73 -17.72 8.08
CA TYR A 276 -7.07 -16.95 9.13
C TYR A 276 -8.03 -15.90 9.71
N PRO A 277 -9.03 -16.34 10.50
CA PRO A 277 -10.01 -15.43 11.10
C PRO A 277 -9.33 -14.47 12.09
N ASP A 278 -9.83 -13.24 12.13
CA ASP A 278 -9.54 -12.23 13.16
C ASP A 278 -8.03 -12.02 13.43
N GLY A 279 -7.22 -11.95 12.36
CA GLY A 279 -5.78 -11.71 12.48
C GLY A 279 -4.97 -12.93 12.94
N ARG A 280 -5.50 -14.13 12.84
CA ARG A 280 -4.82 -15.39 13.22
C ARG A 280 -3.47 -15.52 12.52
N PHE A 281 -3.34 -15.17 11.26
CA PHE A 281 -2.07 -15.21 10.54
C PHE A 281 -0.97 -14.41 11.25
N VAL A 282 -1.26 -13.17 11.62
CA VAL A 282 -0.32 -12.29 12.32
C VAL A 282 0.04 -12.85 13.69
N ARG A 283 -0.95 -13.38 14.42
CA ARG A 283 -0.69 -14.02 15.72
C ARG A 283 0.24 -15.21 15.60
N GLU A 284 0.01 -16.10 14.64
CA GLU A 284 0.87 -17.26 14.38
C GLU A 284 2.29 -16.85 13.96
N LEU A 285 2.41 -15.85 13.09
CA LEU A 285 3.71 -15.34 12.66
C LEU A 285 4.50 -14.74 13.82
N TYR A 286 3.86 -13.99 14.70
CA TYR A 286 4.50 -13.35 15.85
C TYR A 286 4.89 -14.33 16.96
N MET A 287 4.43 -15.58 16.91
CA MET A 287 4.94 -16.64 17.81
C MET A 287 6.37 -17.06 17.49
N ASP A 288 6.89 -16.78 16.27
CA ASP A 288 8.32 -16.94 15.97
C ASP A 288 9.07 -15.69 16.48
N PRO A 289 9.93 -15.80 17.51
CA PRO A 289 10.60 -14.63 18.10
C PRO A 289 11.52 -13.89 17.12
N ARG A 290 12.12 -14.62 16.15
CA ARG A 290 13.02 -14.02 15.15
C ARG A 290 12.22 -13.26 14.09
N ALA A 291 11.09 -13.80 13.65
CA ALA A 291 10.19 -13.10 12.74
C ALA A 291 9.57 -11.88 13.44
N PHE A 292 9.15 -12.02 14.68
CA PHE A 292 8.67 -10.91 15.49
C PHE A 292 9.72 -9.79 15.57
N ALA A 293 10.95 -10.11 15.94
CA ALA A 293 12.03 -9.12 16.02
C ALA A 293 12.33 -8.44 14.68
N ALA A 294 12.22 -9.19 13.58
CA ALA A 294 12.54 -8.70 12.24
C ALA A 294 11.40 -7.89 11.57
N THR A 295 10.17 -7.99 12.06
CA THR A 295 9.03 -7.23 11.51
C THR A 295 8.85 -5.90 12.22
N ALA A 296 8.58 -4.84 11.47
CA ALA A 296 8.17 -3.55 12.01
C ALA A 296 6.70 -3.57 12.47
N GLY A 297 5.88 -4.40 11.84
CA GLY A 297 4.46 -4.53 12.15
C GLY A 297 3.70 -5.32 11.09
N SER A 298 2.41 -5.07 10.97
CA SER A 298 1.49 -5.79 10.09
C SER A 298 0.77 -4.87 9.11
N ALA A 299 0.53 -5.36 7.91
CA ALA A 299 -0.15 -4.70 6.82
C ALA A 299 -1.54 -5.32 6.60
N TRP A 300 -2.54 -4.48 6.34
CA TRP A 300 -3.95 -4.89 6.34
C TRP A 300 -4.71 -4.36 5.13
N HIS A 301 -5.70 -5.16 4.68
CA HIS A 301 -6.69 -4.80 3.69
C HIS A 301 -8.10 -4.81 4.32
N TYR A 302 -9.01 -4.02 3.78
CA TYR A 302 -10.32 -3.80 4.41
C TYR A 302 -11.45 -4.69 3.88
N TYR A 303 -11.20 -5.54 2.89
CA TYR A 303 -12.26 -6.27 2.16
C TYR A 303 -12.96 -7.35 2.97
N GLY A 304 -12.37 -7.81 4.08
CA GLY A 304 -12.96 -8.86 4.91
C GLY A 304 -12.62 -8.73 6.39
N GLY A 305 -13.60 -8.98 7.24
CA GLY A 305 -13.48 -8.83 8.68
C GLY A 305 -13.77 -7.43 9.21
N ALA A 306 -13.28 -7.11 10.39
CA ALA A 306 -13.53 -5.84 11.06
C ALA A 306 -12.24 -5.15 11.48
N ALA A 307 -12.17 -3.83 11.33
CA ALA A 307 -10.99 -3.02 11.66
C ALA A 307 -10.53 -3.17 13.13
N ARG A 308 -11.44 -3.53 14.05
CA ARG A 308 -11.09 -3.85 15.45
C ARG A 308 -10.00 -4.92 15.58
N THR A 309 -9.87 -5.81 14.58
CA THR A 309 -8.79 -6.82 14.56
C THR A 309 -7.42 -6.17 14.65
N MET A 310 -7.20 -5.05 13.98
CA MET A 310 -5.94 -4.28 14.08
C MET A 310 -5.71 -3.78 15.50
N SER A 311 -6.75 -3.26 16.15
CA SER A 311 -6.68 -2.77 17.54
C SER A 311 -6.38 -3.90 18.52
N ASP A 312 -6.93 -5.10 18.28
CA ASP A 312 -6.68 -6.29 19.11
C ASP A 312 -5.24 -6.78 18.97
N ILE A 313 -4.71 -6.78 17.75
CA ILE A 313 -3.30 -7.09 17.48
C ILE A 313 -2.39 -6.05 18.15
N HIS A 314 -2.68 -4.77 17.99
CA HIS A 314 -1.86 -3.70 18.58
C HIS A 314 -1.86 -3.74 20.11
N ARG A 315 -3.01 -3.95 20.76
CA ARG A 315 -3.07 -4.11 22.21
C ARG A 315 -2.19 -5.25 22.74
N ARG A 316 -2.08 -6.33 21.98
CA ARG A 316 -1.24 -7.47 22.36
C ARG A 316 0.25 -7.22 22.08
N TRP A 317 0.58 -6.47 21.05
CA TRP A 317 1.96 -6.14 20.65
C TRP A 317 2.11 -4.65 20.34
N PRO A 318 2.09 -3.79 21.37
CA PRO A 318 2.03 -2.34 21.19
C PRO A 318 3.29 -1.72 20.55
N THR A 319 4.38 -2.47 20.49
CA THR A 319 5.61 -2.05 19.80
C THR A 319 5.58 -2.26 18.30
N LYS A 320 4.52 -2.91 17.77
CA LYS A 320 4.37 -3.19 16.34
C LYS A 320 3.46 -2.18 15.68
N GLY A 321 3.92 -1.65 14.54
CA GLY A 321 3.13 -0.75 13.71
C GLY A 321 1.98 -1.48 12.99
N ILE A 322 1.03 -0.68 12.55
CA ILE A 322 -0.15 -1.12 11.80
C ILE A 322 -0.30 -0.21 10.59
N TRP A 323 -0.44 -0.80 9.41
CA TRP A 323 -0.67 -0.08 8.17
C TRP A 323 -1.85 -0.69 7.42
N VAL A 324 -2.82 0.13 7.02
CA VAL A 324 -3.81 -0.27 6.02
C VAL A 324 -3.18 -0.02 4.68
N THR A 325 -2.80 -1.09 4.01
CA THR A 325 -1.97 -1.03 2.80
C THR A 325 -2.76 -1.14 1.52
N GLU A 326 -4.03 -1.57 1.60
CA GLU A 326 -4.89 -1.60 0.45
C GLU A 326 -6.36 -1.37 0.81
N ALA A 327 -6.98 -0.47 0.05
CA ALA A 327 -8.41 -0.26 0.00
C ALA A 327 -8.76 0.24 -1.40
N SER A 328 -9.59 -0.48 -2.14
CA SER A 328 -10.08 -0.03 -3.45
C SER A 328 -11.56 -0.36 -3.64
N GLY A 329 -12.21 0.42 -4.48
CA GLY A 329 -13.54 0.17 -4.98
C GLY A 329 -13.49 -0.36 -6.41
N GLY A 330 -14.57 -0.99 -6.86
CA GLY A 330 -14.70 -1.51 -8.21
C GLY A 330 -16.11 -2.05 -8.45
N ASP A 331 -16.32 -2.65 -9.61
CA ASP A 331 -17.61 -3.23 -10.02
C ASP A 331 -18.06 -4.46 -9.21
N TRP A 332 -17.20 -4.94 -8.32
CA TRP A 332 -17.53 -5.95 -7.30
C TRP A 332 -18.17 -5.37 -6.03
N GLY A 333 -18.18 -4.05 -5.90
CA GLY A 333 -18.72 -3.31 -4.76
C GLY A 333 -20.13 -2.76 -5.01
N PRO A 334 -20.53 -1.73 -4.26
CA PRO A 334 -21.80 -1.04 -4.48
C PRO A 334 -21.90 -0.54 -5.93
N ARG A 335 -23.09 -0.66 -6.52
CA ARG A 335 -23.32 -0.34 -7.93
C ARG A 335 -23.36 1.15 -8.24
N ASN A 336 -23.27 2.01 -7.23
CA ASN A 336 -23.25 3.46 -7.40
C ASN A 336 -22.05 4.08 -6.69
N TRP A 337 -21.61 5.24 -7.18
CA TRP A 337 -20.45 5.95 -6.67
C TRP A 337 -20.65 6.51 -5.27
N ASP A 338 -21.89 6.85 -4.87
CA ASP A 338 -22.18 7.37 -3.54
C ASP A 338 -21.89 6.33 -2.46
N ASP A 339 -22.38 5.11 -2.65
CA ASP A 339 -22.11 4.00 -1.72
C ASP A 339 -20.63 3.60 -1.73
N ALA A 340 -19.98 3.64 -2.89
CA ALA A 340 -18.55 3.38 -3.00
C ALA A 340 -17.72 4.42 -2.22
N LEU A 341 -18.01 5.71 -2.39
CA LEU A 341 -17.36 6.82 -1.66
C LEU A 341 -17.58 6.71 -0.15
N VAL A 342 -18.81 6.47 0.29
CA VAL A 342 -19.15 6.30 1.71
C VAL A 342 -18.43 5.08 2.29
N THR A 343 -18.36 3.98 1.54
CA THR A 343 -17.68 2.76 1.98
C THR A 343 -16.18 2.99 2.12
N MET A 344 -15.54 3.65 1.16
CA MET A 344 -14.11 4.01 1.21
C MET A 344 -13.82 5.00 2.34
N ALA A 345 -14.65 6.03 2.52
CA ALA A 345 -14.51 7.00 3.60
C ALA A 345 -14.60 6.33 4.98
N ARG A 346 -15.57 5.44 5.17
CA ARG A 346 -15.72 4.65 6.40
C ARG A 346 -14.53 3.71 6.65
N ALA A 347 -13.95 3.13 5.60
CA ALA A 347 -12.77 2.29 5.72
C ALA A 347 -11.51 3.08 6.12
N SER A 348 -11.39 4.32 5.64
CA SER A 348 -10.26 5.21 5.91
C SER A 348 -10.33 5.89 7.28
N SER A 349 -11.52 5.98 7.89
CA SER A 349 -11.76 6.68 9.16
C SER A 349 -11.73 5.76 10.39
N ARG A 350 -11.55 4.45 10.21
CA ARG A 350 -11.52 3.42 11.26
C ARG A 350 -10.10 2.98 11.57
#